data_2e268333567ffc183b302a4007ef7ba7
#
_entry.id   2e268333567ffc183b302a4007ef7ba7
#
_cell.length_a   1.000
_cell.length_b   1.000
_cell.length_c   1.000
_cell.angle_alpha   90.00
_cell.angle_beta   90.00
_cell.angle_gamma   90.00
#
_symmetry.space_group_name_H-M   'P 1'
#
loop_
_entity.id
_entity.type
_entity.pdbx_description
1 polymer ?
#
loop_
_entity_poly.entity_id
_entity_poly.type
_entity_poly.pdbx_seq_one_letter_code
_entity_poly.pdbx_strand_id
1 'polypeptide(L)'
;MGHVDRAPVTGFAGVFALILAETVAGASVLTWGGPLWNETKRSFFSIWSVIMVLLFAWPTWLAARSAAIAGDADARRAMQLALATAAVLSIATILLLARQKAAGRVAAVVATLLSVTTLVAMAATGRQSFAICLFQLLAGAAFLGGAYSALFLGHWYLTDRKLSRTPINRFTTVLIVATVVEGAAIATGGFSGSASSQAFNPLLTSGGLAPWIAIGMTAATLLIAVMARAALKGERAAAVQSATGFFYLSVVTAFTAEVAVKTRFFPA
;
A
#
# COMPACT_ATOMS: atom_id res chain seq x y z
N MET A 1 -13.26 -38.56 6.86
CA MET A 1 -12.50 -37.52 6.14
C MET A 1 -12.30 -36.37 7.13
N GLY A 2 -11.14 -36.32 7.77
CA GLY A 2 -10.86 -35.37 8.84
C GLY A 2 -10.77 -33.95 8.26
N HIS A 3 -11.53 -33.03 8.82
CA HIS A 3 -11.23 -31.62 8.72
C HIS A 3 -9.82 -31.42 9.27
N VAL A 4 -8.86 -31.21 8.39
CA VAL A 4 -7.59 -30.63 8.79
C VAL A 4 -7.94 -29.20 9.22
N ASP A 5 -7.95 -28.95 10.53
CA ASP A 5 -8.00 -27.62 11.09
C ASP A 5 -6.87 -26.81 10.42
N ARG A 6 -7.24 -26.00 9.43
CA ARG A 6 -6.32 -25.05 8.82
C ARG A 6 -6.07 -23.98 9.87
N ALA A 7 -4.96 -24.13 10.59
CA ALA A 7 -4.49 -23.06 11.43
C ALA A 7 -4.31 -21.80 10.54
N PRO A 8 -4.96 -20.70 10.86
CA PRO A 8 -5.00 -19.55 9.96
C PRO A 8 -3.61 -18.90 9.80
N VAL A 9 -3.38 -18.28 8.66
CA VAL A 9 -2.30 -17.29 8.45
C VAL A 9 -2.59 -16.12 9.39
N THR A 10 -2.48 -16.37 10.70
CA THR A 10 -2.95 -15.48 11.75
C THR A 10 -1.77 -14.90 12.49
N GLY A 11 -1.76 -13.62 12.58
CA GLY A 11 -0.79 -12.91 13.39
C GLY A 11 -0.34 -11.63 12.72
N PHE A 12 0.47 -10.90 13.44
CA PHE A 12 1.11 -9.66 13.03
C PHE A 12 1.77 -9.77 11.65
N ALA A 13 2.48 -10.87 11.37
CA ALA A 13 3.19 -11.08 10.11
C ALA A 13 2.25 -11.12 8.89
N GLY A 14 1.11 -11.79 8.99
CA GLY A 14 0.13 -11.85 7.90
C GLY A 14 -0.48 -10.50 7.57
N VAL A 15 -0.92 -9.76 8.59
CA VAL A 15 -1.46 -8.41 8.43
C VAL A 15 -0.42 -7.47 7.83
N PHE A 16 0.82 -7.52 8.32
CA PHE A 16 1.90 -6.72 7.76
C PHE A 16 2.22 -7.09 6.32
N ALA A 17 2.23 -8.38 5.98
CA ALA A 17 2.43 -8.82 4.60
C ALA A 17 1.40 -8.19 3.65
N LEU A 18 0.12 -8.15 4.05
CA LEU A 18 -0.94 -7.51 3.26
C LEU A 18 -0.71 -6.01 3.08
N ILE A 19 -0.53 -5.28 4.19
CA ILE A 19 -0.37 -3.82 4.17
C ILE A 19 0.86 -3.40 3.35
N LEU A 20 1.97 -4.12 3.51
CA LEU A 20 3.19 -3.84 2.76
C LEU A 20 3.03 -4.19 1.28
N ALA A 21 2.37 -5.32 0.94
CA ALA A 21 2.07 -5.69 -0.44
C ALA A 21 1.17 -4.66 -1.13
N GLU A 22 0.13 -4.19 -0.45
CA GLU A 22 -0.73 -3.10 -0.92
C GLU A 22 0.06 -1.82 -1.19
N THR A 23 0.95 -1.45 -0.27
CA THR A 23 1.81 -0.28 -0.44
C THR A 23 2.72 -0.44 -1.65
N VAL A 24 3.37 -1.61 -1.82
CA VAL A 24 4.23 -1.89 -2.98
C VAL A 24 3.44 -1.81 -4.28
N ALA A 25 2.29 -2.48 -4.35
CA ALA A 25 1.50 -2.53 -5.58
C ALA A 25 0.96 -1.15 -5.96
N GLY A 26 0.31 -0.46 -5.03
CA GLY A 26 -0.28 0.85 -5.30
C GLY A 26 0.76 1.91 -5.63
N ALA A 27 1.84 1.99 -4.85
CA ALA A 27 2.92 2.94 -5.11
C ALA A 27 3.64 2.63 -6.43
N SER A 28 3.83 1.35 -6.78
CA SER A 28 4.43 0.95 -8.06
C SER A 28 3.56 1.35 -9.25
N VAL A 29 2.24 1.11 -9.19
CA VAL A 29 1.29 1.52 -10.24
C VAL A 29 1.35 3.03 -10.45
N LEU A 30 1.31 3.82 -9.40
CA LEU A 30 1.35 5.28 -9.49
C LEU A 30 2.69 5.81 -10.00
N THR A 31 3.79 5.18 -9.64
CA THR A 31 5.14 5.64 -9.99
C THR A 31 5.53 5.23 -11.41
N TRP A 32 5.28 3.98 -11.79
CA TRP A 32 5.78 3.39 -13.03
C TRP A 32 4.73 3.31 -14.13
N GLY A 33 3.45 3.21 -13.78
CA GLY A 33 2.33 3.12 -14.71
C GLY A 33 1.83 4.46 -15.24
N GLY A 34 2.21 5.58 -14.61
CA GLY A 34 1.72 6.90 -14.91
C GLY A 34 2.67 7.77 -15.74
N PRO A 35 2.27 9.02 -16.05
CA PRO A 35 3.09 9.98 -16.80
C PRO A 35 4.26 10.56 -15.98
N LEU A 36 4.34 10.27 -14.69
CA LEU A 36 5.35 10.79 -13.76
C LEU A 36 6.78 10.57 -14.27
N TRP A 37 7.01 9.47 -15.03
CA TRP A 37 8.28 9.14 -15.63
C TRP A 37 8.83 10.22 -16.58
N ASN A 38 7.94 10.91 -17.26
CA ASN A 38 8.30 11.98 -18.20
C ASN A 38 8.33 13.37 -17.52
N GLU A 39 7.77 13.47 -16.32
CA GLU A 39 7.61 14.73 -15.60
C GLU A 39 8.70 14.95 -14.55
N THR A 40 9.37 13.88 -14.09
CA THR A 40 10.29 13.92 -12.95
C THR A 40 11.68 13.41 -13.34
N LYS A 41 12.72 13.86 -12.61
CA LYS A 41 14.11 13.46 -12.84
C LYS A 41 14.32 11.99 -12.44
N ARG A 42 15.29 11.34 -13.12
CA ARG A 42 15.68 9.95 -12.81
C ARG A 42 16.03 9.74 -11.33
N SER A 43 16.66 10.71 -10.69
CA SER A 43 17.05 10.62 -9.27
C SER A 43 15.87 10.40 -8.34
N PHE A 44 14.69 10.95 -8.66
CA PHE A 44 13.44 10.64 -7.95
C PHE A 44 13.18 9.13 -7.95
N PHE A 45 13.16 8.51 -9.13
CA PHE A 45 12.88 7.09 -9.28
C PHE A 45 13.94 6.21 -8.61
N SER A 46 15.20 6.61 -8.68
CA SER A 46 16.30 5.88 -8.05
C SER A 46 16.15 5.86 -6.52
N ILE A 47 15.88 7.01 -5.90
CA ILE A 47 15.72 7.10 -4.44
C ILE A 47 14.44 6.40 -4.01
N TRP A 48 13.34 6.65 -4.73
CA TRP A 48 12.07 6.03 -4.41
C TRP A 48 12.11 4.50 -4.53
N SER A 49 12.75 3.97 -5.58
CA SER A 49 12.90 2.52 -5.73
C SER A 49 13.75 1.89 -4.63
N VAL A 50 14.81 2.55 -4.14
CA VAL A 50 15.58 2.08 -2.98
C VAL A 50 14.68 1.99 -1.75
N ILE A 51 13.89 3.03 -1.47
CA ILE A 51 12.94 3.03 -0.34
C ILE A 51 11.91 1.91 -0.49
N MET A 52 11.34 1.75 -1.70
CA MET A 52 10.37 0.70 -1.99
C MET A 52 10.94 -0.71 -1.76
N VAL A 53 12.20 -0.94 -2.18
CA VAL A 53 12.88 -2.22 -1.97
C VAL A 53 13.11 -2.50 -0.50
N LEU A 54 13.72 -1.54 0.22
CA LEU A 54 14.20 -1.75 1.59
C LEU A 54 13.07 -1.73 2.62
N LEU A 55 12.13 -0.79 2.50
CA LEU A 55 11.08 -0.60 3.52
C LEU A 55 9.79 -1.35 3.23
N PHE A 56 9.57 -1.79 1.99
CA PHE A 56 8.32 -2.42 1.62
C PHE A 56 8.49 -3.79 0.96
N ALA A 57 9.20 -3.92 -0.17
CA ALA A 57 9.18 -5.15 -0.96
C ALA A 57 9.85 -6.34 -0.25
N TRP A 58 11.07 -6.19 0.29
CA TRP A 58 11.70 -7.23 1.07
C TRP A 58 10.98 -7.53 2.39
N PRO A 59 10.53 -6.52 3.18
CA PRO A 59 9.69 -6.77 4.34
C PRO A 59 8.37 -7.48 4.01
N THR A 60 7.74 -7.22 2.85
CA THR A 60 6.56 -7.97 2.38
C THR A 60 6.88 -9.47 2.27
N TRP A 61 7.96 -9.81 1.60
CA TRP A 61 8.37 -11.22 1.46
C TRP A 61 8.71 -11.86 2.80
N LEU A 62 9.45 -11.17 3.67
CA LEU A 62 9.79 -11.68 5.00
C LEU A 62 8.55 -11.93 5.85
N ALA A 63 7.61 -10.98 5.83
CA ALA A 63 6.34 -11.11 6.55
C ALA A 63 5.48 -12.24 5.96
N ALA A 64 5.35 -12.34 4.63
CA ALA A 64 4.63 -13.43 3.97
C ALA A 64 5.26 -14.80 4.26
N ARG A 65 6.59 -14.88 4.28
CA ARG A 65 7.33 -16.11 4.65
C ARG A 65 7.05 -16.52 6.10
N SER A 66 7.02 -15.55 7.01
CA SER A 66 6.75 -15.80 8.44
C SER A 66 5.30 -16.19 8.70
N ALA A 67 4.38 -15.70 7.86
CA ALA A 67 2.95 -15.99 7.94
C ALA A 67 2.54 -17.26 7.18
N ALA A 68 3.37 -17.75 6.25
CA ALA A 68 3.03 -18.91 5.42
C ALA A 68 3.00 -20.19 6.26
N ILE A 69 1.84 -20.85 6.23
CA ILE A 69 1.66 -22.14 6.89
C ILE A 69 2.17 -23.25 5.97
N ALA A 70 2.86 -24.22 6.56
CA ALA A 70 3.29 -25.40 5.84
C ALA A 70 2.07 -26.17 5.28
N GLY A 71 2.01 -26.31 3.94
CA GLY A 71 0.94 -27.06 3.26
C GLY A 71 -0.10 -26.19 2.54
N ASP A 72 -0.21 -24.90 2.82
CA ASP A 72 -1.12 -24.01 2.09
C ASP A 72 -0.49 -23.60 0.75
N ALA A 73 -1.13 -24.02 -0.35
CA ALA A 73 -0.65 -23.74 -1.71
C ALA A 73 -0.81 -22.24 -2.08
N ASP A 74 -1.87 -21.58 -1.63
CA ASP A 74 -2.15 -20.19 -1.97
C ASP A 74 -1.23 -19.25 -1.18
N ALA A 75 -1.01 -19.50 0.11
CA ALA A 75 -0.02 -18.79 0.91
C ALA A 75 1.40 -18.94 0.33
N ARG A 76 1.75 -20.13 -0.15
CA ARG A 76 3.04 -20.37 -0.80
C ARG A 76 3.19 -19.59 -2.10
N ARG A 77 2.14 -19.56 -2.94
CA ARG A 77 2.12 -18.76 -4.18
C ARG A 77 2.28 -17.26 -3.90
N ALA A 78 1.54 -16.75 -2.92
CA ALA A 78 1.65 -15.36 -2.50
C ALA A 78 3.08 -15.01 -2.03
N MET A 79 3.69 -15.87 -1.22
CA MET A 79 5.08 -15.71 -0.76
C MET A 79 6.09 -15.73 -1.93
N GLN A 80 5.92 -16.65 -2.90
CA GLN A 80 6.81 -16.74 -4.07
C GLN A 80 6.69 -15.52 -4.97
N LEU A 81 5.47 -15.01 -5.18
CA LEU A 81 5.23 -13.79 -5.95
C LEU A 81 5.77 -12.56 -5.23
N ALA A 82 5.66 -12.48 -3.90
CA ALA A 82 6.29 -11.43 -3.11
C ALA A 82 7.82 -11.45 -3.23
N LEU A 83 8.44 -12.63 -3.21
CA LEU A 83 9.88 -12.79 -3.47
C LEU A 83 10.27 -12.33 -4.87
N ALA A 84 9.52 -12.76 -5.88
CA ALA A 84 9.76 -12.36 -7.27
C ALA A 84 9.61 -10.83 -7.44
N THR A 85 8.60 -10.23 -6.81
CA THR A 85 8.40 -8.78 -6.78
C THR A 85 9.60 -8.07 -6.18
N ALA A 86 10.08 -8.49 -5.01
CA ALA A 86 11.22 -7.90 -4.33
C ALA A 86 12.50 -8.04 -5.15
N ALA A 87 12.74 -9.20 -5.76
CA ALA A 87 13.91 -9.46 -6.59
C ALA A 87 13.91 -8.58 -7.86
N VAL A 88 12.79 -8.54 -8.60
CA VAL A 88 12.69 -7.77 -9.84
C VAL A 88 12.72 -6.27 -9.56
N LEU A 89 12.11 -5.80 -8.47
CA LEU A 89 12.20 -4.40 -8.07
C LEU A 89 13.62 -4.02 -7.64
N SER A 90 14.36 -4.94 -7.01
CA SER A 90 15.80 -4.75 -6.72
C SER A 90 16.64 -4.64 -8.00
N ILE A 91 16.38 -5.49 -8.99
CA ILE A 91 17.02 -5.40 -10.32
C ILE A 91 16.69 -4.05 -10.96
N ALA A 92 15.44 -3.63 -10.97
CA ALA A 92 15.03 -2.33 -11.49
C ALA A 92 15.79 -1.18 -10.79
N THR A 93 15.92 -1.25 -9.47
CA THR A 93 16.67 -0.28 -8.66
C THR A 93 18.13 -0.21 -9.06
N ILE A 94 18.80 -1.37 -9.19
CA ILE A 94 20.21 -1.45 -9.62
C ILE A 94 20.38 -0.84 -11.02
N LEU A 95 19.49 -1.17 -11.97
CA LEU A 95 19.53 -0.63 -13.33
C LEU A 95 19.34 0.90 -13.34
N LEU A 96 18.43 1.43 -12.51
CA LEU A 96 18.24 2.87 -12.38
C LEU A 96 19.45 3.57 -11.77
N LEU A 97 20.09 2.98 -10.77
CA LEU A 97 21.33 3.48 -10.17
C LEU A 97 22.48 3.43 -11.18
N ALA A 98 22.58 2.35 -11.97
CA ALA A 98 23.53 2.19 -13.06
C ALA A 98 23.23 3.08 -14.30
N ARG A 99 22.26 4.02 -14.18
CA ARG A 99 21.84 4.96 -15.22
C ARG A 99 21.19 4.33 -16.47
N GLN A 100 20.80 3.07 -16.41
CA GLN A 100 20.09 2.35 -17.49
C GLN A 100 18.60 2.64 -17.43
N LYS A 101 18.16 3.83 -17.84
CA LYS A 101 16.78 4.30 -17.69
C LYS A 101 15.74 3.37 -18.33
N ALA A 102 15.93 2.95 -19.58
CA ALA A 102 14.97 2.15 -20.32
C ALA A 102 14.80 0.76 -19.67
N ALA A 103 15.92 0.05 -19.45
CA ALA A 103 15.91 -1.27 -18.82
C ALA A 103 15.36 -1.21 -17.39
N GLY A 104 15.73 -0.18 -16.61
CA GLY A 104 15.22 0.04 -15.26
C GLY A 104 13.71 0.27 -15.23
N ARG A 105 13.15 1.04 -16.21
CA ARG A 105 11.72 1.24 -16.33
C ARG A 105 10.99 -0.06 -16.69
N VAL A 106 11.50 -0.81 -17.66
CA VAL A 106 10.89 -2.10 -18.05
C VAL A 106 10.87 -3.05 -16.85
N ALA A 107 11.98 -3.20 -16.13
CA ALA A 107 12.04 -4.03 -14.95
C ALA A 107 11.07 -3.56 -13.85
N ALA A 108 10.94 -2.24 -13.64
CA ALA A 108 10.00 -1.67 -12.68
C ALA A 108 8.53 -1.89 -13.06
N VAL A 109 8.19 -1.83 -14.35
CA VAL A 109 6.84 -2.19 -14.84
C VAL A 109 6.58 -3.67 -14.63
N VAL A 110 7.55 -4.55 -14.89
CA VAL A 110 7.41 -5.99 -14.60
C VAL A 110 7.21 -6.22 -13.10
N ALA A 111 8.00 -5.54 -12.23
CA ALA A 111 7.80 -5.60 -10.78
C ALA A 111 6.41 -5.10 -10.36
N THR A 112 5.87 -4.08 -11.03
CA THR A 112 4.51 -3.59 -10.80
C THR A 112 3.47 -4.67 -11.11
N LEU A 113 3.58 -5.33 -12.25
CA LEU A 113 2.68 -6.45 -12.60
C LEU A 113 2.78 -7.60 -11.60
N LEU A 114 4.01 -7.95 -11.18
CA LEU A 114 4.23 -8.97 -10.14
C LEU A 114 3.63 -8.55 -8.80
N SER A 115 3.71 -7.28 -8.41
CA SER A 115 3.11 -6.82 -7.15
C SER A 115 1.59 -6.88 -7.17
N VAL A 116 0.96 -6.56 -8.29
CA VAL A 116 -0.50 -6.72 -8.45
C VAL A 116 -0.89 -8.20 -8.45
N THR A 117 -0.14 -9.08 -9.13
CA THR A 117 -0.39 -10.53 -9.08
C THR A 117 -0.16 -11.11 -7.68
N THR A 118 0.74 -10.52 -6.87
CA THR A 118 0.90 -10.87 -5.46
C THR A 118 -0.38 -10.59 -4.68
N LEU A 119 -1.03 -9.42 -4.89
CA LEU A 119 -2.32 -9.11 -4.24
C LEU A 119 -3.42 -10.09 -4.68
N VAL A 120 -3.45 -10.45 -5.97
CA VAL A 120 -4.42 -11.46 -6.48
C VAL A 120 -4.21 -12.81 -5.77
N ALA A 121 -2.97 -13.26 -5.61
CA ALA A 121 -2.69 -14.49 -4.88
C ALA A 121 -3.04 -14.38 -3.38
N MET A 122 -2.77 -13.22 -2.75
CA MET A 122 -3.16 -12.97 -1.36
C MET A 122 -4.67 -12.94 -1.17
N ALA A 123 -5.45 -12.47 -2.17
CA ALA A 123 -6.91 -12.49 -2.11
C ALA A 123 -7.49 -13.91 -1.96
N ALA A 124 -6.81 -14.92 -2.49
CA ALA A 124 -7.23 -16.31 -2.38
C ALA A 124 -7.07 -16.87 -0.94
N THR A 125 -6.26 -16.23 -0.09
CA THR A 125 -6.06 -16.63 1.31
C THR A 125 -7.06 -15.99 2.28
N GLY A 126 -7.89 -15.08 1.79
CA GLY A 126 -8.81 -14.32 2.62
C GLY A 126 -10.04 -15.11 3.06
N ARG A 127 -10.68 -14.65 4.13
CA ARG A 127 -11.86 -15.27 4.75
C ARG A 127 -13.13 -15.16 3.89
N GLN A 128 -13.26 -14.05 3.17
CA GLN A 128 -14.46 -13.76 2.37
C GLN A 128 -14.35 -14.34 0.96
N SER A 129 -15.35 -14.07 0.12
CA SER A 129 -15.24 -14.45 -1.29
C SER A 129 -14.04 -13.79 -1.95
N PHE A 130 -13.42 -14.49 -2.89
CA PHE A 130 -12.25 -13.99 -3.62
C PHE A 130 -12.47 -12.57 -4.19
N ALA A 131 -13.65 -12.30 -4.74
CA ALA A 131 -13.97 -11.00 -5.33
C ALA A 131 -13.96 -9.87 -4.28
N ILE A 132 -14.51 -10.12 -3.08
CA ILE A 132 -14.52 -9.16 -1.98
C ILE A 132 -13.10 -8.95 -1.45
N CYS A 133 -12.35 -10.03 -1.21
CA CYS A 133 -10.96 -9.95 -0.77
C CYS A 133 -10.09 -9.19 -1.78
N LEU A 134 -10.24 -9.48 -3.06
CA LEU A 134 -9.52 -8.78 -4.12
C LEU A 134 -9.87 -7.30 -4.17
N PHE A 135 -11.15 -6.95 -4.07
CA PHE A 135 -11.60 -5.55 -4.02
C PHE A 135 -10.98 -4.81 -2.84
N GLN A 136 -10.99 -5.41 -1.64
CA GLN A 136 -10.37 -4.83 -0.44
C GLN A 136 -8.87 -4.63 -0.59
N LEU A 137 -8.14 -5.58 -1.19
CA LEU A 137 -6.70 -5.44 -1.39
C LEU A 137 -6.37 -4.40 -2.47
N LEU A 138 -7.15 -4.31 -3.54
CA LEU A 138 -6.93 -3.30 -4.58
C LEU A 138 -7.29 -1.89 -4.09
N ALA A 139 -8.35 -1.75 -3.30
CA ALA A 139 -8.73 -0.49 -2.67
C ALA A 139 -7.66 -0.03 -1.67
N GLY A 140 -7.20 -0.90 -0.77
CA GLY A 140 -6.10 -0.64 0.16
C GLY A 140 -4.80 -0.30 -0.56
N ALA A 141 -4.49 -0.97 -1.68
CA ALA A 141 -3.33 -0.64 -2.51
C ALA A 141 -3.42 0.77 -3.09
N ALA A 142 -4.58 1.17 -3.62
CA ALA A 142 -4.77 2.53 -4.12
C ALA A 142 -4.67 3.56 -2.99
N PHE A 143 -5.21 3.24 -1.83
CA PHE A 143 -5.24 4.09 -0.65
C PHE A 143 -3.85 4.30 -0.04
N LEU A 144 -3.15 3.22 0.36
CA LEU A 144 -1.80 3.30 0.91
C LEU A 144 -0.79 3.78 -0.14
N GLY A 145 -0.85 3.21 -1.35
CA GLY A 145 0.01 3.63 -2.45
C GLY A 145 -0.15 5.10 -2.78
N GLY A 146 -1.39 5.62 -2.75
CA GLY A 146 -1.70 7.04 -2.92
C GLY A 146 -1.08 7.90 -1.82
N ALA A 147 -1.24 7.52 -0.55
CA ALA A 147 -0.72 8.26 0.60
C ALA A 147 0.82 8.32 0.59
N TYR A 148 1.48 7.17 0.45
CA TYR A 148 2.96 7.11 0.43
C TYR A 148 3.55 7.80 -0.80
N SER A 149 2.96 7.63 -1.99
CA SER A 149 3.44 8.28 -3.20
C SER A 149 3.26 9.80 -3.16
N ALA A 150 2.15 10.28 -2.62
CA ALA A 150 1.91 11.72 -2.44
C ALA A 150 2.91 12.31 -1.43
N LEU A 151 3.18 11.62 -0.32
CA LEU A 151 4.18 12.03 0.67
C LEU A 151 5.57 12.12 0.05
N PHE A 152 6.00 11.07 -0.66
CA PHE A 152 7.34 11.03 -1.24
C PHE A 152 7.50 12.09 -2.34
N LEU A 153 6.49 12.26 -3.18
CA LEU A 153 6.49 13.31 -4.19
C LEU A 153 6.52 14.70 -3.56
N GLY A 154 5.73 14.93 -2.50
CA GLY A 154 5.76 16.18 -1.73
C GLY A 154 7.16 16.49 -1.19
N HIS A 155 7.85 15.47 -0.66
CA HIS A 155 9.23 15.58 -0.21
C HIS A 155 10.19 15.94 -1.35
N TRP A 156 9.97 15.36 -2.53
CA TRP A 156 10.78 15.65 -3.72
C TRP A 156 10.69 17.10 -4.16
N TYR A 157 9.53 17.75 -4.03
CA TYR A 157 9.35 19.18 -4.31
C TYR A 157 10.22 20.09 -3.43
N LEU A 158 10.61 19.65 -2.24
CA LEU A 158 11.54 20.40 -1.40
C LEU A 158 12.94 20.46 -2.03
N THR A 159 13.31 19.44 -2.79
CA THR A 159 14.59 19.33 -3.50
C THR A 159 14.52 19.93 -4.91
N ASP A 160 13.44 19.67 -5.66
CA ASP A 160 13.23 20.13 -7.02
C ASP A 160 12.10 21.17 -7.09
N ARG A 161 12.40 22.40 -6.71
CA ARG A 161 11.43 23.51 -6.65
C ARG A 161 10.92 23.95 -8.02
N LYS A 162 11.56 23.51 -9.13
CA LYS A 162 11.16 23.84 -10.51
C LYS A 162 10.14 22.86 -11.08
N LEU A 163 9.82 21.79 -10.37
CA LEU A 163 8.85 20.80 -10.80
C LEU A 163 7.45 21.43 -10.88
N SER A 164 6.72 21.20 -11.97
CA SER A 164 5.34 21.67 -12.12
C SER A 164 4.44 21.05 -11.04
N ARG A 165 3.38 21.75 -10.65
CA ARG A 165 2.45 21.24 -9.61
C ARG A 165 1.47 20.19 -10.12
N THR A 166 1.49 19.88 -11.40
CA THR A 166 0.58 18.90 -12.01
C THR A 166 0.69 17.50 -11.37
N PRO A 167 1.90 16.94 -11.18
CA PRO A 167 2.02 15.61 -10.54
C PRO A 167 1.44 15.56 -9.13
N ILE A 168 1.78 16.51 -8.26
CA ILE A 168 1.32 16.48 -6.86
C ILE A 168 -0.19 16.71 -6.75
N ASN A 169 -0.76 17.55 -7.60
CA ASN A 169 -2.21 17.75 -7.69
C ASN A 169 -2.92 16.47 -8.13
N ARG A 170 -2.35 15.73 -9.10
CA ARG A 170 -2.87 14.44 -9.56
C ARG A 170 -2.83 13.40 -8.45
N PHE A 171 -1.70 13.26 -7.75
CA PHE A 171 -1.56 12.31 -6.64
C PHE A 171 -2.52 12.63 -5.49
N THR A 172 -2.72 13.90 -5.18
CA THR A 172 -3.72 14.31 -4.18
C THR A 172 -5.14 13.93 -4.60
N THR A 173 -5.47 14.09 -5.88
CA THR A 173 -6.79 13.66 -6.40
C THR A 173 -6.94 12.14 -6.33
N VAL A 174 -5.89 11.40 -6.72
CA VAL A 174 -5.88 9.92 -6.60
C VAL A 174 -6.08 9.51 -5.14
N LEU A 175 -5.40 10.14 -4.18
CA LEU A 175 -5.57 9.85 -2.76
C LEU A 175 -7.00 10.09 -2.28
N ILE A 176 -7.63 11.20 -2.68
CA ILE A 176 -9.03 11.49 -2.33
C ILE A 176 -9.96 10.39 -2.86
N VAL A 177 -9.83 10.05 -4.15
CA VAL A 177 -10.66 9.00 -4.78
C VAL A 177 -10.40 7.64 -4.13
N ALA A 178 -9.14 7.27 -3.93
CA ALA A 178 -8.75 6.02 -3.29
C ALA A 178 -9.31 5.90 -1.87
N THR A 179 -9.32 7.00 -1.10
CA THR A 179 -9.91 7.01 0.26
C THR A 179 -11.41 6.75 0.23
N VAL A 180 -12.14 7.29 -0.76
CA VAL A 180 -13.58 7.01 -0.92
C VAL A 180 -13.82 5.54 -1.31
N VAL A 181 -12.99 5.00 -2.21
CA VAL A 181 -13.06 3.59 -2.62
C VAL A 181 -12.74 2.67 -1.45
N GLU A 182 -11.74 3.02 -0.60
CA GLU A 182 -11.43 2.28 0.62
C GLU A 182 -12.59 2.28 1.61
N GLY A 183 -13.25 3.42 1.80
CA GLY A 183 -14.48 3.48 2.60
C GLY A 183 -15.57 2.52 2.11
N ALA A 184 -15.75 2.40 0.79
CA ALA A 184 -16.68 1.43 0.20
C ALA A 184 -16.18 -0.02 0.40
N ALA A 185 -14.88 -0.29 0.27
CA ALA A 185 -14.31 -1.61 0.52
C ALA A 185 -14.48 -2.05 1.97
N ILE A 186 -14.29 -1.15 2.94
CA ILE A 186 -14.56 -1.39 4.36
C ILE A 186 -16.03 -1.74 4.58
N ALA A 187 -16.95 -1.02 3.94
CA ALA A 187 -18.39 -1.29 4.07
C ALA A 187 -18.79 -2.67 3.51
N THR A 188 -18.17 -3.12 2.41
CA THR A 188 -18.45 -4.43 1.82
C THR A 188 -17.81 -5.58 2.60
N GLY A 189 -16.68 -5.33 3.24
CA GLY A 189 -15.92 -6.32 4.00
C GLY A 189 -16.60 -6.73 5.31
N GLY A 190 -17.27 -5.79 5.93
CA GLY A 190 -17.89 -5.97 7.23
C GLY A 190 -16.90 -6.23 8.36
N PHE A 191 -17.39 -6.11 9.58
CA PHE A 191 -16.64 -6.40 10.81
C PHE A 191 -17.19 -7.61 11.56
N SER A 192 -18.01 -8.42 10.89
CA SER A 192 -18.57 -9.65 11.45
C SER A 192 -17.51 -10.74 11.45
N GLY A 193 -17.05 -11.13 12.62
CA GLY A 193 -16.09 -12.21 12.83
C GLY A 193 -15.01 -11.86 13.84
N SER A 194 -14.38 -12.89 14.37
CA SER A 194 -13.28 -12.75 15.33
C SER A 194 -12.04 -12.14 14.65
N ALA A 195 -11.40 -11.21 15.31
CA ALA A 195 -10.08 -10.78 14.91
C ALA A 195 -9.07 -11.89 15.26
N SER A 196 -8.00 -12.03 14.49
CA SER A 196 -6.86 -12.86 14.87
C SER A 196 -6.25 -12.26 16.13
N SER A 197 -6.52 -12.85 17.29
CA SER A 197 -6.51 -12.17 18.57
C SER A 197 -5.14 -12.05 19.26
N GLN A 198 -4.12 -12.75 18.81
CA GLN A 198 -2.95 -12.95 19.69
C GLN A 198 -1.78 -11.96 19.53
N ALA A 199 -1.78 -11.06 18.57
CA ALA A 199 -0.58 -10.28 18.29
C ALA A 199 -0.78 -8.77 18.16
N PHE A 200 -1.99 -8.24 18.28
CA PHE A 200 -2.27 -6.82 18.07
C PHE A 200 -2.78 -6.13 19.34
N ASN A 201 -2.65 -4.80 19.34
CA ASN A 201 -3.26 -3.94 20.33
C ASN A 201 -4.75 -4.28 20.50
N PRO A 202 -5.23 -4.57 21.71
CA PRO A 202 -6.64 -4.89 21.97
C PRO A 202 -7.65 -3.89 21.40
N LEU A 203 -7.26 -2.61 21.28
CA LEU A 203 -8.10 -1.56 20.69
C LEU A 203 -8.39 -1.83 19.19
N LEU A 204 -7.42 -2.34 18.45
CA LEU A 204 -7.55 -2.63 17.02
C LEU A 204 -8.25 -3.97 16.75
N THR A 205 -8.24 -4.87 17.73
CA THR A 205 -8.80 -6.22 17.60
C THR A 205 -10.17 -6.37 18.25
N SER A 206 -10.58 -5.45 19.13
CA SER A 206 -11.91 -5.51 19.75
C SER A 206 -13.02 -5.34 18.71
N GLY A 207 -14.04 -6.19 18.78
CA GLY A 207 -15.19 -6.16 17.85
C GLY A 207 -15.97 -4.84 17.89
N GLY A 208 -15.89 -4.10 19.01
CA GLY A 208 -16.57 -2.83 19.16
C GLY A 208 -15.78 -1.61 18.65
N LEU A 209 -14.45 -1.62 18.78
CA LEU A 209 -13.63 -0.43 18.48
C LEU A 209 -13.00 -0.46 17.09
N ALA A 210 -12.63 -1.63 16.58
CA ALA A 210 -11.96 -1.74 15.29
C ALA A 210 -12.75 -1.13 14.11
N PRO A 211 -14.09 -1.29 14.01
CA PRO A 211 -14.90 -0.60 13.00
C PRO A 211 -14.78 0.91 13.07
N TRP A 212 -14.87 1.45 14.28
CA TRP A 212 -14.80 2.89 14.50
C TRP A 212 -13.40 3.44 14.18
N ILE A 213 -12.34 2.69 14.50
CA ILE A 213 -10.97 3.06 14.16
C ILE A 213 -10.81 3.03 12.62
N ALA A 214 -11.22 1.96 11.94
CA ALA A 214 -11.11 1.86 10.50
C ALA A 214 -11.86 2.99 9.78
N ILE A 215 -13.15 3.19 10.10
CA ILE A 215 -13.99 4.21 9.48
C ILE A 215 -13.48 5.62 9.86
N GLY A 216 -13.20 5.85 11.14
CA GLY A 216 -12.75 7.14 11.64
C GLY A 216 -11.41 7.58 11.04
N MET A 217 -10.44 6.64 10.93
CA MET A 217 -9.13 6.94 10.32
C MET A 217 -9.22 7.12 8.81
N THR A 218 -10.09 6.36 8.13
CA THR A 218 -10.37 6.59 6.69
C THR A 218 -11.02 7.96 6.47
N ALA A 219 -12.01 8.33 7.27
CA ALA A 219 -12.64 9.65 7.20
C ALA A 219 -11.64 10.78 7.53
N ALA A 220 -10.77 10.58 8.52
CA ALA A 220 -9.70 11.53 8.82
C ALA A 220 -8.73 11.67 7.65
N THR A 221 -8.35 10.56 6.99
CA THR A 221 -7.48 10.61 5.80
C THR A 221 -8.15 11.38 4.66
N LEU A 222 -9.46 11.21 4.44
CA LEU A 222 -10.20 11.97 3.45
C LEU A 222 -10.15 13.48 3.75
N LEU A 223 -10.44 13.86 4.99
CA LEU A 223 -10.37 15.26 5.41
C LEU A 223 -8.97 15.85 5.19
N ILE A 224 -7.93 15.13 5.63
CA ILE A 224 -6.53 15.53 5.48
C ILE A 224 -6.17 15.68 3.99
N ALA A 225 -6.57 14.74 3.13
CA ALA A 225 -6.33 14.80 1.69
C ALA A 225 -7.02 16.01 1.03
N VAL A 226 -8.24 16.34 1.46
CA VAL A 226 -8.96 17.55 1.03
C VAL A 226 -8.23 18.82 1.50
N MET A 227 -7.73 18.83 2.74
CA MET A 227 -6.92 19.95 3.27
C MET A 227 -5.60 20.09 2.49
N ALA A 228 -4.93 18.99 2.16
CA ALA A 228 -3.74 19.00 1.30
C ALA A 228 -4.08 19.60 -0.08
N ARG A 229 -5.22 19.21 -0.66
CA ARG A 229 -5.70 19.78 -1.93
C ARG A 229 -5.98 21.27 -1.84
N ALA A 230 -6.57 21.73 -0.75
CA ALA A 230 -6.82 23.13 -0.49
C ALA A 230 -5.51 23.94 -0.33
N ALA A 231 -4.55 23.40 0.42
CA ALA A 231 -3.22 24.00 0.58
C ALA A 231 -2.50 24.17 -0.76
N LEU A 232 -2.60 23.19 -1.66
CA LEU A 232 -1.96 23.24 -2.99
C LEU A 232 -2.52 24.33 -3.92
N LYS A 233 -3.64 24.97 -3.60
CA LYS A 233 -4.16 26.13 -4.35
C LYS A 233 -3.31 27.39 -4.14
N GLY A 234 -2.55 27.48 -3.04
CA GLY A 234 -1.66 28.60 -2.77
C GLY A 234 -0.49 28.66 -3.76
N GLU A 235 -0.12 29.84 -4.23
CA GLU A 235 0.95 30.00 -5.23
C GLU A 235 2.36 29.87 -4.64
N ARG A 236 2.53 30.15 -3.35
CA ARG A 236 3.83 30.18 -2.66
C ARG A 236 4.42 28.77 -2.48
N ALA A 237 5.74 28.68 -2.41
CA ALA A 237 6.43 27.41 -2.11
C ALA A 237 5.97 26.78 -0.79
N ALA A 238 5.62 27.58 0.21
CA ALA A 238 5.05 27.14 1.47
C ALA A 238 3.76 26.32 1.32
N ALA A 239 3.00 26.50 0.24
CA ALA A 239 1.81 25.71 -0.04
C ALA A 239 2.12 24.21 -0.22
N VAL A 240 3.21 23.89 -0.92
CA VAL A 240 3.66 22.52 -1.12
C VAL A 240 4.21 21.93 0.19
N GLN A 241 4.92 22.75 0.99
CA GLN A 241 5.39 22.32 2.31
C GLN A 241 4.23 21.95 3.24
N SER A 242 3.20 22.80 3.30
CA SER A 242 1.99 22.53 4.08
C SER A 242 1.28 21.26 3.59
N ALA A 243 1.12 21.09 2.27
CA ALA A 243 0.53 19.88 1.70
C ALA A 243 1.36 18.63 2.04
N THR A 244 2.70 18.72 2.03
CA THR A 244 3.58 17.63 2.44
C THR A 244 3.37 17.25 3.90
N GLY A 245 3.17 18.23 4.80
CA GLY A 245 2.80 18.00 6.19
C GLY A 245 1.48 17.21 6.32
N PHE A 246 0.48 17.55 5.53
CA PHE A 246 -0.78 16.80 5.47
C PHE A 246 -0.59 15.37 4.94
N PHE A 247 0.31 15.14 3.97
CA PHE A 247 0.58 13.77 3.50
C PHE A 247 1.23 12.89 4.57
N TYR A 248 2.06 13.42 5.47
CA TYR A 248 2.54 12.67 6.64
C TYR A 248 1.39 12.18 7.52
N LEU A 249 0.44 13.07 7.82
CA LEU A 249 -0.75 12.70 8.59
C LEU A 249 -1.61 11.68 7.83
N SER A 250 -1.75 11.85 6.51
CA SER A 250 -2.48 10.87 5.67
C SER A 250 -1.88 9.48 5.74
N VAL A 251 -0.54 9.35 5.72
CA VAL A 251 0.13 8.06 5.84
C VAL A 251 -0.17 7.41 7.20
N VAL A 252 -0.08 8.17 8.29
CA VAL A 252 -0.35 7.65 9.64
C VAL A 252 -1.79 7.18 9.78
N THR A 253 -2.75 8.00 9.33
CA THR A 253 -4.17 7.65 9.43
C THR A 253 -4.56 6.51 8.49
N ALA A 254 -4.05 6.49 7.26
CA ALA A 254 -4.28 5.42 6.30
C ALA A 254 -3.70 4.07 6.80
N PHE A 255 -2.47 4.08 7.29
CA PHE A 255 -1.84 2.89 7.87
C PHE A 255 -2.64 2.34 9.06
N THR A 256 -3.10 3.21 9.96
CA THR A 256 -3.90 2.82 11.12
C THR A 256 -5.25 2.22 10.69
N ALA A 257 -5.91 2.80 9.69
CA ALA A 257 -7.14 2.27 9.12
C ALA A 257 -6.93 0.85 8.57
N GLU A 258 -5.88 0.66 7.76
CA GLU A 258 -5.57 -0.62 7.15
C GLU A 258 -5.23 -1.70 8.18
N VAL A 259 -4.47 -1.36 9.23
CA VAL A 259 -4.23 -2.32 10.31
C VAL A 259 -5.54 -2.77 10.93
N ALA A 260 -6.48 -1.86 11.23
CA ALA A 260 -7.76 -2.21 11.82
C ALA A 260 -8.62 -3.10 10.89
N VAL A 261 -8.55 -2.90 9.56
CA VAL A 261 -9.25 -3.70 8.56
C VAL A 261 -8.60 -5.08 8.40
N LYS A 262 -7.29 -5.12 8.19
CA LYS A 262 -6.57 -6.37 7.83
C LYS A 262 -6.44 -7.36 8.98
N THR A 263 -6.62 -6.94 10.23
CA THR A 263 -6.74 -7.88 11.36
C THR A 263 -7.90 -8.87 11.22
N ARG A 264 -8.86 -8.60 10.33
CA ARG A 264 -10.03 -9.44 10.05
C ARG A 264 -10.05 -10.08 8.66
N PHE A 265 -8.98 -9.89 7.91
CA PHE A 265 -8.89 -10.39 6.53
C PHE A 265 -8.80 -11.91 6.47
N PHE A 266 -8.05 -12.52 7.38
CA PHE A 266 -7.84 -13.96 7.42
C PHE A 266 -8.93 -14.70 8.19
N PRO A 267 -9.15 -15.99 7.90
CA PRO A 267 -9.96 -16.87 8.75
C PRO A 267 -9.42 -16.87 10.19
N ALA A 268 -10.35 -16.95 11.17
CA ALA A 268 -10.00 -17.09 12.58
C ALA A 268 -9.52 -18.52 12.91
#